data_0b59d3693093e6cedfed652639d71ac2
#
_entry.id   0b59d3693093e6cedfed652639d71ac2
#
_cell.length_a   1.000
_cell.length_b   1.000
_cell.length_c   1.000
_cell.angle_alpha   90.00
_cell.angle_beta   90.00
_cell.angle_gamma   90.00
#
_symmetry.space_group_name_H-M   'P 1'
#
loop_
_entity.id
_entity.type
_entity.pdbx_description
1 polymer ?
#
loop_
_entity_poly.entity_id
_entity_poly.type
_entity_poly.pdbx_seq_one_letter_code
_entity_poly.pdbx_strand_id
1 'polypeptide(L)'
;MKKSLTCVVFATLLTFLLAACSDKEDTVQPLKLQLNPSELTLTVGEKATVTITGVPQDADVLWMTDAENIASPVNRMHDKTDVQAVGVGKANVIAVVKTNSQRLELKCPVTVKQNPNKQPITFEDSNLKRQLLALQPSIDKDDDGEITPEEAKAVTDIDFHFDNKSDATPEKLIKSLVGLEQFSNLKTLNLKNQGITSTTAIEKLANLEVLNLCGDNITKLDVSSMNNLKDLRLYDTQLTALDLSKNVNLEQLYIQRTGISSLDISQLKKLKILLANGAAITELTAIDLPALEQIQVTKNNIRKMTIRNLPALQQLHANSNVLKEITLENLPLLQRLNLYDNAL
;
A
#
# COMPACT_ATOMS: atom_id res chain seq x y z
N MET A 1 4.70 -17.32 -14.95
CA MET A 1 5.46 -18.56 -15.23
C MET A 1 4.95 -19.63 -14.27
N LYS A 2 4.22 -20.61 -14.80
CA LYS A 2 3.67 -21.75 -14.04
C LYS A 2 4.81 -22.67 -13.66
N LYS A 3 5.08 -22.87 -12.38
CA LYS A 3 5.92 -23.98 -11.91
C LYS A 3 5.00 -25.12 -11.49
N SER A 4 5.03 -26.18 -12.27
CA SER A 4 4.50 -27.51 -11.95
C SER A 4 5.31 -28.08 -10.78
N LEU A 5 4.66 -28.40 -9.69
CA LEU A 5 5.26 -29.15 -8.58
C LEU A 5 4.68 -30.57 -8.61
N THR A 6 5.52 -31.52 -9.03
CA THR A 6 5.23 -32.95 -9.00
C THR A 6 5.37 -33.44 -7.57
N CYS A 7 4.28 -33.89 -6.95
CA CYS A 7 4.29 -34.43 -5.60
C CYS A 7 4.27 -35.97 -5.65
N VAL A 8 5.23 -36.56 -4.97
CA VAL A 8 5.39 -38.04 -4.81
C VAL A 8 4.44 -38.49 -3.70
N VAL A 9 3.58 -39.43 -4.05
CA VAL A 9 2.56 -40.01 -3.15
C VAL A 9 3.22 -41.13 -2.34
N PHE A 10 3.26 -41.02 -1.02
CA PHE A 10 3.45 -42.19 -0.12
C PHE A 10 2.08 -42.59 0.44
N ALA A 11 1.56 -43.67 -0.10
CA ALA A 11 0.41 -44.40 0.48
C ALA A 11 0.93 -45.47 1.45
N THR A 12 0.72 -45.25 2.75
CA THR A 12 0.94 -46.31 3.74
C THR A 12 -0.27 -47.24 3.78
N LEU A 13 -0.07 -48.42 3.24
CA LEU A 13 -1.03 -49.54 3.29
C LEU A 13 -0.80 -50.32 4.60
N LEU A 14 -1.74 -50.26 5.54
CA LEU A 14 -1.72 -51.09 6.73
C LEU A 14 -2.65 -52.29 6.51
N THR A 15 -2.09 -53.42 6.17
CA THR A 15 -2.81 -54.70 6.06
C THR A 15 -2.86 -55.42 7.39
N PHE A 16 -4.08 -55.67 7.91
CA PHE A 16 -4.28 -56.66 8.99
C PHE A 16 -4.67 -58.02 8.36
N LEU A 17 -3.80 -59.03 8.56
CA LEU A 17 -4.11 -60.44 8.30
C LEU A 17 -4.82 -61.01 9.53
N LEU A 18 -6.04 -61.53 9.34
CA LEU A 18 -6.64 -62.53 10.25
C LEU A 18 -6.83 -63.86 9.50
N ALA A 19 -6.29 -64.92 10.06
CA ALA A 19 -6.27 -66.26 9.46
C ALA A 19 -7.54 -67.07 9.77
N ALA A 20 -8.02 -67.71 8.74
CA ALA A 20 -8.65 -69.03 8.57
C ALA A 20 -9.94 -69.40 9.32
N CYS A 21 -11.05 -69.60 8.55
CA CYS A 21 -11.61 -70.96 8.30
C CYS A 21 -12.61 -70.93 7.15
N SER A 22 -12.57 -71.97 6.35
CA SER A 22 -13.28 -72.23 5.10
C SER A 22 -14.77 -71.90 5.07
N ASP A 23 -15.20 -71.08 4.09
CA ASP A 23 -16.16 -71.44 3.04
C ASP A 23 -16.41 -70.20 2.17
N LYS A 24 -16.21 -70.40 0.84
CA LYS A 24 -16.38 -69.42 -0.24
C LYS A 24 -15.78 -68.02 0.00
N GLU A 25 -14.58 -67.85 -0.48
CA GLU A 25 -13.97 -66.51 -0.61
C GLU A 25 -14.76 -65.65 -1.63
N ASP A 26 -15.70 -64.88 -1.11
CA ASP A 26 -16.03 -63.62 -1.77
C ASP A 26 -14.82 -62.68 -1.55
N THR A 27 -13.91 -62.66 -2.52
CA THR A 27 -12.78 -61.76 -2.50
C THR A 27 -13.29 -60.34 -2.60
N VAL A 28 -13.50 -59.71 -1.44
CA VAL A 28 -13.89 -58.28 -1.36
C VAL A 28 -12.74 -57.46 -1.96
N GLN A 29 -12.97 -56.94 -3.14
CA GLN A 29 -12.00 -56.04 -3.78
C GLN A 29 -11.76 -54.83 -2.93
N PRO A 30 -10.51 -54.44 -2.62
CA PRO A 30 -10.24 -53.25 -1.80
C PRO A 30 -10.72 -52.01 -2.51
N LEU A 31 -11.44 -51.13 -1.79
CA LEU A 31 -11.90 -49.86 -2.30
C LEU A 31 -10.66 -48.95 -2.63
N LYS A 32 -10.62 -48.47 -3.87
CA LYS A 32 -9.58 -47.52 -4.31
C LYS A 32 -10.13 -46.10 -4.21
N LEU A 33 -10.05 -45.53 -3.04
CA LEU A 33 -10.53 -44.17 -2.77
C LEU A 33 -9.39 -43.16 -2.76
N GLN A 34 -9.60 -41.99 -3.28
CA GLN A 34 -8.62 -40.88 -3.25
C GLN A 34 -9.30 -39.57 -2.94
N LEU A 35 -8.65 -38.76 -2.10
CA LEU A 35 -9.05 -37.36 -1.86
C LEU A 35 -8.41 -36.44 -2.89
N ASN A 36 -9.18 -35.49 -3.36
CA ASN A 36 -8.72 -34.43 -4.25
C ASN A 36 -9.31 -33.05 -3.81
N PRO A 37 -8.46 -32.12 -3.38
CA PRO A 37 -7.02 -32.27 -3.15
C PRO A 37 -6.70 -33.18 -1.98
N SER A 38 -5.48 -33.73 -1.93
CA SER A 38 -5.00 -34.60 -0.84
C SER A 38 -4.58 -33.81 0.39
N GLU A 39 -4.33 -32.51 0.25
CA GLU A 39 -4.03 -31.55 1.32
C GLU A 39 -4.53 -30.15 0.94
N LEU A 40 -4.79 -29.31 1.92
CA LEU A 40 -5.24 -27.94 1.75
C LEU A 40 -4.36 -26.95 2.53
N THR A 41 -4.10 -25.80 1.91
CA THR A 41 -3.63 -24.60 2.61
C THR A 41 -4.62 -23.49 2.33
N LEU A 42 -5.23 -22.96 3.38
CA LEU A 42 -6.27 -21.91 3.31
C LEU A 42 -5.87 -20.76 4.25
N THR A 43 -6.45 -19.60 4.02
CA THR A 43 -6.44 -18.50 4.98
C THR A 43 -7.77 -18.44 5.73
N VAL A 44 -7.78 -17.90 6.95
CA VAL A 44 -8.99 -17.75 7.75
C VAL A 44 -10.09 -17.04 6.92
N GLY A 45 -11.27 -17.63 6.86
CA GLY A 45 -12.41 -17.15 6.07
C GLY A 45 -12.54 -17.78 4.69
N GLU A 46 -11.51 -18.40 4.13
CA GLU A 46 -11.56 -19.08 2.83
C GLU A 46 -12.32 -20.41 2.89
N LYS A 47 -12.82 -20.81 1.72
CA LYS A 47 -13.44 -22.12 1.49
C LYS A 47 -12.77 -22.84 0.33
N ALA A 48 -12.64 -24.16 0.45
CA ALA A 48 -12.24 -25.04 -0.65
C ALA A 48 -13.02 -26.33 -0.64
N THR A 49 -13.25 -26.93 -1.80
CA THR A 49 -13.95 -28.21 -1.91
C THR A 49 -12.97 -29.35 -1.91
N VAL A 50 -13.23 -30.39 -1.10
CA VAL A 50 -12.56 -31.70 -1.12
C VAL A 50 -13.50 -32.74 -1.68
N THR A 51 -13.04 -33.53 -2.65
CA THR A 51 -13.80 -34.61 -3.28
C THR A 51 -13.15 -35.97 -3.02
N ILE A 52 -13.95 -37.01 -2.97
CA ILE A 52 -13.47 -38.40 -2.95
C ILE A 52 -13.80 -39.03 -4.30
N THR A 53 -12.81 -39.63 -4.95
CA THR A 53 -13.02 -40.44 -6.15
C THR A 53 -13.11 -41.92 -5.79
N GLY A 54 -13.92 -42.66 -6.52
CA GLY A 54 -14.09 -44.11 -6.36
C GLY A 54 -15.10 -44.54 -5.29
N VAL A 55 -15.91 -43.61 -4.75
CA VAL A 55 -16.94 -43.92 -3.76
C VAL A 55 -18.08 -44.73 -4.38
N PRO A 56 -18.41 -45.94 -3.87
CA PRO A 56 -19.59 -46.69 -4.33
C PRO A 56 -20.87 -45.92 -4.03
N GLN A 57 -21.92 -46.11 -4.88
CA GLN A 57 -23.21 -45.41 -4.71
C GLN A 57 -23.96 -45.81 -3.43
N ASP A 58 -23.73 -47.01 -2.96
CA ASP A 58 -24.36 -47.59 -1.76
C ASP A 58 -23.54 -47.36 -0.48
N ALA A 59 -22.40 -46.65 -0.56
CA ALA A 59 -21.60 -46.36 0.62
C ALA A 59 -22.14 -45.19 1.42
N ASP A 60 -22.08 -45.29 2.74
CA ASP A 60 -22.31 -44.18 3.65
C ASP A 60 -21.01 -43.37 3.79
N VAL A 61 -21.07 -42.07 3.60
CA VAL A 61 -19.92 -41.15 3.75
C VAL A 61 -20.22 -40.15 4.85
N LEU A 62 -19.36 -40.15 5.87
CA LEU A 62 -19.39 -39.19 6.96
C LEU A 62 -18.18 -38.27 6.87
N TRP A 63 -18.43 -36.99 6.73
CA TRP A 63 -17.42 -35.94 6.79
C TRP A 63 -17.32 -35.35 8.20
N MET A 64 -16.09 -35.28 8.74
CA MET A 64 -15.80 -34.75 10.06
C MET A 64 -14.44 -34.05 10.07
N THR A 65 -14.08 -33.45 11.19
CA THR A 65 -12.77 -32.85 11.43
C THR A 65 -12.30 -33.18 12.85
N ASP A 66 -11.00 -33.17 13.07
CA ASP A 66 -10.40 -33.31 14.40
C ASP A 66 -10.25 -31.95 15.13
N ALA A 67 -10.50 -30.80 14.43
CA ALA A 67 -10.43 -29.46 15.02
C ALA A 67 -11.42 -28.49 14.31
N GLU A 68 -12.68 -28.45 14.75
CA GLU A 68 -13.72 -27.59 14.16
C GLU A 68 -13.42 -26.10 14.27
N ASN A 69 -12.68 -25.69 15.30
CA ASN A 69 -12.23 -24.32 15.50
C ASN A 69 -11.10 -23.89 14.53
N ILE A 70 -10.56 -24.82 13.74
CA ILE A 70 -9.51 -24.53 12.73
C ILE A 70 -10.08 -24.73 11.34
N ALA A 71 -10.66 -25.89 11.04
CA ALA A 71 -11.26 -26.18 9.74
C ALA A 71 -12.53 -27.03 9.93
N SER A 72 -13.63 -26.59 9.34
CA SER A 72 -14.94 -27.27 9.48
C SER A 72 -15.47 -27.71 8.12
N PRO A 73 -15.85 -28.98 7.94
CA PRO A 73 -16.54 -29.45 6.76
C PRO A 73 -17.99 -28.95 6.77
N VAL A 74 -18.37 -28.22 5.73
CA VAL A 74 -19.70 -27.68 5.49
C VAL A 74 -20.23 -28.18 4.14
N ASN A 75 -21.56 -28.09 3.88
CA ASN A 75 -22.15 -28.59 2.63
C ASN A 75 -21.74 -30.03 2.31
N ARG A 76 -21.87 -30.93 3.31
CA ARG A 76 -21.47 -32.35 3.24
C ARG A 76 -22.33 -33.11 2.26
N MET A 77 -21.70 -33.65 1.21
CA MET A 77 -22.34 -34.51 0.20
C MET A 77 -21.68 -35.89 0.21
N HIS A 78 -22.24 -36.82 -0.55
CA HIS A 78 -21.76 -38.20 -0.62
C HIS A 78 -20.32 -38.33 -1.04
N ASP A 79 -19.89 -37.56 -2.05
CA ASP A 79 -18.55 -37.63 -2.65
C ASP A 79 -17.69 -36.37 -2.43
N LYS A 80 -18.24 -35.36 -1.75
CA LYS A 80 -17.54 -34.09 -1.53
C LYS A 80 -18.02 -33.32 -0.33
N THR A 81 -17.18 -32.41 0.15
CA THR A 81 -17.53 -31.40 1.15
C THR A 81 -16.78 -30.11 0.87
N ASP A 82 -17.37 -28.99 1.27
CA ASP A 82 -16.64 -27.72 1.36
C ASP A 82 -15.95 -27.67 2.73
N VAL A 83 -14.72 -27.23 2.75
CA VAL A 83 -13.94 -26.98 3.97
C VAL A 83 -13.86 -25.49 4.21
N GLN A 84 -14.46 -25.04 5.31
CA GLN A 84 -14.38 -23.65 5.78
C GLN A 84 -13.19 -23.50 6.71
N ALA A 85 -12.27 -22.58 6.40
CA ALA A 85 -11.18 -22.18 7.29
C ALA A 85 -11.74 -21.24 8.39
N VAL A 86 -11.67 -21.67 9.65
CA VAL A 86 -12.28 -20.97 10.80
C VAL A 86 -11.23 -20.23 11.61
N GLY A 87 -10.13 -20.89 11.97
CA GLY A 87 -9.06 -20.32 12.79
C GLY A 87 -7.69 -20.83 12.37
N VAL A 88 -6.64 -20.13 12.79
CA VAL A 88 -5.25 -20.45 12.46
C VAL A 88 -4.82 -21.77 13.10
N GLY A 89 -4.15 -22.63 12.35
CA GLY A 89 -3.63 -23.91 12.87
C GLY A 89 -3.59 -24.99 11.82
N LYS A 90 -3.53 -26.24 12.32
CA LYS A 90 -3.58 -27.45 11.50
C LYS A 90 -4.73 -28.35 11.96
N ALA A 91 -5.45 -28.89 11.03
CA ALA A 91 -6.54 -29.82 11.24
C ALA A 91 -6.51 -30.92 10.18
N ASN A 92 -7.26 -31.99 10.39
CA ASN A 92 -7.55 -32.96 9.34
C ASN A 92 -9.05 -32.93 9.07
N VAL A 93 -9.45 -32.77 7.81
CA VAL A 93 -10.78 -33.10 7.36
C VAL A 93 -10.80 -34.59 7.01
N ILE A 94 -11.72 -35.33 7.62
CA ILE A 94 -11.75 -36.78 7.63
C ILE A 94 -13.02 -37.22 6.92
N ALA A 95 -12.87 -38.09 5.93
CA ALA A 95 -13.97 -38.80 5.31
C ALA A 95 -13.97 -40.26 5.78
N VAL A 96 -15.06 -40.67 6.42
CA VAL A 96 -15.28 -42.07 6.79
C VAL A 96 -16.24 -42.67 5.77
N VAL A 97 -15.74 -43.57 4.93
CA VAL A 97 -16.53 -44.29 3.93
C VAL A 97 -16.83 -45.67 4.44
N LYS A 98 -18.10 -46.03 4.55
CA LYS A 98 -18.57 -47.29 5.06
C LYS A 98 -19.45 -47.98 4.01
N THR A 99 -19.14 -49.25 3.70
CA THR A 99 -19.93 -50.16 2.91
C THR A 99 -20.40 -51.32 3.82
N ASN A 100 -21.17 -52.25 3.28
CA ASN A 100 -21.60 -53.46 4.03
C ASN A 100 -20.41 -54.30 4.51
N SER A 101 -19.26 -54.24 3.84
CA SER A 101 -18.10 -55.09 4.09
C SER A 101 -16.83 -54.38 4.53
N GLN A 102 -16.75 -53.07 4.35
CA GLN A 102 -15.53 -52.28 4.58
C GLN A 102 -15.82 -50.95 5.24
N ARG A 103 -14.85 -50.49 6.06
CA ARG A 103 -14.84 -49.11 6.59
C ARG A 103 -13.46 -48.53 6.36
N LEU A 104 -13.40 -47.42 5.65
CA LEU A 104 -12.14 -46.72 5.34
C LEU A 104 -12.20 -45.27 5.86
N GLU A 105 -11.07 -44.82 6.34
CA GLU A 105 -10.90 -43.44 6.80
C GLU A 105 -9.82 -42.76 5.94
N LEU A 106 -10.22 -41.63 5.32
CA LEU A 106 -9.34 -40.80 4.51
C LEU A 106 -9.12 -39.48 5.22
N LYS A 107 -7.89 -39.00 5.27
CA LYS A 107 -7.54 -37.71 5.91
C LYS A 107 -7.00 -36.74 4.89
N CYS A 108 -7.56 -35.54 4.87
CA CYS A 108 -7.03 -34.39 4.16
C CYS A 108 -6.44 -33.41 5.17
N PRO A 109 -5.12 -33.32 5.29
CA PRO A 109 -4.49 -32.32 6.13
C PRO A 109 -4.84 -30.92 5.64
N VAL A 110 -5.26 -30.05 6.56
CA VAL A 110 -5.59 -28.66 6.31
C VAL A 110 -4.71 -27.78 7.16
N THR A 111 -3.96 -26.89 6.52
CA THR A 111 -3.21 -25.83 7.19
C THR A 111 -3.96 -24.51 6.97
N VAL A 112 -4.44 -23.90 8.05
CA VAL A 112 -5.06 -22.58 8.01
C VAL A 112 -4.08 -21.53 8.50
N LYS A 113 -3.80 -20.57 7.63
CA LYS A 113 -2.93 -19.43 7.91
C LYS A 113 -3.76 -18.22 8.29
N GLN A 114 -3.15 -17.31 9.05
CA GLN A 114 -3.76 -16.00 9.29
C GLN A 114 -3.97 -15.27 7.95
N ASN A 115 -5.10 -14.61 7.82
CA ASN A 115 -5.29 -13.66 6.71
C ASN A 115 -4.52 -12.38 7.05
N PRO A 116 -3.43 -12.05 6.33
CA PRO A 116 -2.63 -10.87 6.63
C PRO A 116 -3.43 -9.57 6.48
N ASN A 117 -4.47 -9.57 5.63
CA ASN A 117 -5.32 -8.40 5.41
C ASN A 117 -6.35 -8.18 6.53
N LYS A 118 -6.55 -9.17 7.42
CA LYS A 118 -7.45 -9.07 8.59
C LYS A 118 -6.72 -8.89 9.91
N GLN A 119 -5.38 -8.74 9.88
CA GLN A 119 -4.65 -8.34 11.09
C GLN A 119 -4.69 -6.81 11.20
N PRO A 120 -4.97 -6.27 12.38
CA PRO A 120 -4.91 -4.82 12.59
C PRO A 120 -3.54 -4.25 12.24
N ILE A 121 -3.55 -3.07 11.65
CA ILE A 121 -2.34 -2.29 11.41
C ILE A 121 -1.81 -1.80 12.76
N THR A 122 -0.51 -1.97 12.98
CA THR A 122 0.14 -1.40 14.16
C THR A 122 0.52 0.05 13.89
N PHE A 123 -0.04 0.97 14.66
CA PHE A 123 0.32 2.37 14.65
C PHE A 123 1.19 2.68 15.86
N GLU A 124 2.38 3.27 15.65
CA GLU A 124 3.23 3.73 16.76
C GLU A 124 2.65 4.97 17.47
N ASP A 125 1.87 5.75 16.75
CA ASP A 125 1.28 6.99 17.24
C ASP A 125 -0.22 6.84 17.50
N SER A 126 -0.62 6.94 18.77
CA SER A 126 -2.01 6.84 19.18
C SER A 126 -2.88 8.00 18.66
N ASN A 127 -2.29 9.18 18.42
CA ASN A 127 -3.00 10.31 17.84
C ASN A 127 -3.30 10.06 16.37
N LEU A 128 -2.35 9.45 15.63
CA LEU A 128 -2.59 9.03 14.25
C LEU A 128 -3.76 8.05 14.19
N LYS A 129 -3.71 6.96 14.96
CA LYS A 129 -4.79 5.96 15.01
C LYS A 129 -6.13 6.60 15.35
N ARG A 130 -6.17 7.45 16.39
CA ARG A 130 -7.38 8.14 16.83
C ARG A 130 -7.97 9.04 15.73
N GLN A 131 -7.14 9.80 15.02
CA GLN A 131 -7.59 10.68 13.95
C GLN A 131 -8.09 9.87 12.74
N LEU A 132 -7.44 8.76 12.41
CA LEU A 132 -7.89 7.83 11.37
C LEU A 132 -9.27 7.25 11.71
N LEU A 133 -9.49 6.76 12.93
CA LEU A 133 -10.78 6.23 13.37
C LEU A 133 -11.89 7.30 13.42
N ALA A 134 -11.53 8.59 13.52
CA ALA A 134 -12.48 9.70 13.50
C ALA A 134 -12.86 10.19 12.09
N LEU A 135 -12.26 9.65 11.03
CA LEU A 135 -12.58 10.01 9.65
C LEU A 135 -14.04 9.74 9.32
N GLN A 136 -14.61 10.58 8.45
CA GLN A 136 -15.96 10.40 7.93
C GLN A 136 -15.94 10.34 6.38
N PRO A 137 -16.53 9.29 5.78
CA PRO A 137 -17.17 8.14 6.43
C PRO A 137 -16.14 7.28 7.20
N SER A 138 -16.61 6.55 8.23
CA SER A 138 -15.74 5.69 9.05
C SER A 138 -14.94 4.71 8.18
N ILE A 139 -13.64 4.60 8.48
CA ILE A 139 -12.77 3.59 7.86
C ILE A 139 -12.88 2.23 8.55
N ASP A 140 -13.12 2.22 9.85
CA ASP A 140 -13.43 1.05 10.66
C ASP A 140 -14.84 0.58 10.30
N LYS A 141 -14.95 -0.52 9.56
CA LYS A 141 -16.21 -0.99 8.98
C LYS A 141 -16.98 -1.95 9.87
N ASP A 142 -16.30 -2.59 10.81
CA ASP A 142 -16.87 -3.55 11.73
C ASP A 142 -16.95 -3.01 13.19
N ASP A 143 -16.56 -1.74 13.39
CA ASP A 143 -16.62 -1.00 14.66
C ASP A 143 -15.84 -1.70 15.79
N ASP A 144 -14.74 -2.37 15.47
CA ASP A 144 -13.92 -3.08 16.46
C ASP A 144 -12.84 -2.18 17.09
N GLY A 145 -12.69 -0.93 16.63
CA GLY A 145 -11.71 0.05 17.09
C GLY A 145 -10.30 -0.19 16.56
N GLU A 146 -10.15 -1.08 15.60
CA GLU A 146 -8.92 -1.38 14.88
C GLU A 146 -9.02 -0.96 13.41
N ILE A 147 -7.90 -0.94 12.71
CA ILE A 147 -7.84 -0.66 11.27
C ILE A 147 -7.07 -1.78 10.61
N THR A 148 -7.69 -2.48 9.72
CA THR A 148 -7.08 -3.54 8.92
C THR A 148 -6.50 -3.00 7.61
N PRO A 149 -5.56 -3.72 6.94
CA PRO A 149 -5.09 -3.34 5.61
C PRO A 149 -6.18 -3.28 4.54
N GLU A 150 -7.27 -4.05 4.67
CA GLU A 150 -8.42 -3.98 3.75
C GLU A 150 -9.19 -2.67 3.90
N GLU A 151 -9.40 -2.22 5.13
CA GLU A 151 -10.03 -0.94 5.45
C GLU A 151 -9.15 0.23 5.01
N ALA A 152 -7.84 0.16 5.30
CA ALA A 152 -6.87 1.16 4.87
C ALA A 152 -6.83 1.35 3.35
N LYS A 153 -6.99 0.28 2.56
CA LYS A 153 -7.07 0.36 1.08
C LYS A 153 -8.29 1.12 0.56
N ALA A 154 -9.35 1.23 1.34
CA ALA A 154 -10.52 1.99 0.95
C ALA A 154 -10.33 3.51 1.07
N VAL A 155 -9.28 3.95 1.78
CA VAL A 155 -9.01 5.36 2.04
C VAL A 155 -8.19 5.96 0.89
N THR A 156 -8.70 7.03 0.32
CA THR A 156 -8.03 7.79 -0.76
C THR A 156 -7.52 9.14 -0.30
N ASP A 157 -8.08 9.69 0.77
CA ASP A 157 -7.78 11.05 1.22
C ASP A 157 -7.63 11.10 2.73
N ILE A 158 -6.54 11.70 3.20
CA ILE A 158 -6.28 11.99 4.61
C ILE A 158 -5.92 13.45 4.75
N ASP A 159 -6.68 14.17 5.58
CA ASP A 159 -6.44 15.57 5.88
C ASP A 159 -6.47 15.81 7.40
N PHE A 160 -5.28 15.94 7.99
CA PHE A 160 -5.07 16.17 9.42
C PHE A 160 -4.31 17.47 9.69
N HIS A 161 -4.41 18.45 8.78
CA HIS A 161 -3.69 19.70 8.87
C HIS A 161 -4.15 20.59 10.05
N PHE A 162 -3.25 21.44 10.49
CA PHE A 162 -3.59 22.62 11.28
C PHE A 162 -3.36 23.87 10.44
N ASP A 163 -4.32 24.79 10.43
CA ASP A 163 -4.20 26.05 9.71
C ASP A 163 -3.05 26.89 10.29
N ASN A 164 -2.98 26.98 11.60
CA ASN A 164 -1.93 27.68 12.32
C ASN A 164 -1.14 26.71 13.21
N LYS A 165 0.18 26.94 13.35
CA LYS A 165 1.01 26.18 14.29
C LYS A 165 0.57 26.30 15.76
N SER A 166 -0.10 27.40 16.13
CA SER A 166 -0.67 27.61 17.46
C SER A 166 -1.79 26.62 17.83
N ASP A 167 -2.46 26.05 16.83
CA ASP A 167 -3.58 25.13 17.03
C ASP A 167 -3.08 23.69 17.21
N ALA A 168 -1.81 23.45 16.84
CA ALA A 168 -1.10 22.19 16.92
C ALA A 168 -0.53 21.97 18.33
N THR A 169 -1.38 21.63 19.30
CA THR A 169 -0.93 21.36 20.66
C THR A 169 -0.27 19.96 20.75
N PRO A 170 0.71 19.75 21.67
CA PRO A 170 1.49 18.52 21.74
C PRO A 170 0.66 17.23 21.83
N GLU A 171 -0.51 17.29 22.47
CA GLU A 171 -1.43 16.17 22.62
C GLU A 171 -2.27 15.86 21.37
N LYS A 172 -2.26 16.76 20.39
CA LYS A 172 -2.96 16.59 19.09
C LYS A 172 -2.02 16.18 17.97
N LEU A 173 -0.73 16.52 18.11
CA LEU A 173 0.28 16.28 17.08
C LEU A 173 0.47 14.80 16.80
N ILE A 174 0.65 14.49 15.52
CA ILE A 174 1.10 13.16 15.05
C ILE A 174 2.64 13.18 15.04
N LYS A 175 3.26 12.24 15.76
CA LYS A 175 4.73 12.16 15.89
C LYS A 175 5.34 11.05 15.05
N SER A 176 4.57 10.01 14.74
CA SER A 176 4.99 8.91 13.87
C SER A 176 3.93 8.61 12.82
N LEU A 177 4.39 8.37 11.59
CA LEU A 177 3.55 7.99 10.46
C LEU A 177 3.54 6.48 10.22
N VAL A 178 4.16 5.68 11.10
CA VAL A 178 4.19 4.21 11.00
C VAL A 178 2.76 3.67 11.02
N GLY A 179 2.45 2.83 10.03
CA GLY A 179 1.12 2.31 9.74
C GLY A 179 0.51 2.92 8.47
N LEU A 180 0.88 4.15 8.09
CA LEU A 180 0.38 4.77 6.85
C LEU A 180 0.89 4.08 5.59
N GLU A 181 1.99 3.35 5.63
CA GLU A 181 2.49 2.55 4.50
C GLU A 181 1.50 1.48 4.01
N GLN A 182 0.47 1.15 4.81
CA GLN A 182 -0.59 0.22 4.46
C GLN A 182 -1.72 0.85 3.63
N PHE A 183 -1.77 2.19 3.56
CA PHE A 183 -2.80 2.95 2.83
C PHE A 183 -2.46 3.05 1.35
N SER A 184 -2.32 1.91 0.68
CA SER A 184 -1.76 1.81 -0.68
C SER A 184 -2.54 2.55 -1.77
N ASN A 185 -3.81 2.89 -1.55
CA ASN A 185 -4.64 3.64 -2.50
C ASN A 185 -4.74 5.14 -2.17
N LEU A 186 -3.98 5.61 -1.18
CA LEU A 186 -4.00 7.01 -0.78
C LEU A 186 -3.51 7.92 -1.93
N LYS A 187 -4.32 8.93 -2.25
CA LYS A 187 -4.07 9.94 -3.28
C LYS A 187 -3.75 11.30 -2.70
N THR A 188 -4.40 11.65 -1.60
CA THR A 188 -4.19 12.93 -0.93
C THR A 188 -3.74 12.71 0.51
N LEU A 189 -2.61 13.31 0.86
CA LEU A 189 -2.10 13.34 2.24
C LEU A 189 -1.75 14.76 2.64
N ASN A 190 -2.51 15.34 3.57
CA ASN A 190 -2.26 16.66 4.12
C ASN A 190 -1.97 16.56 5.63
N LEU A 191 -0.72 16.81 6.00
CA LEU A 191 -0.21 16.76 7.37
C LEU A 191 0.41 18.11 7.80
N LYS A 192 0.03 19.21 7.13
CA LYS A 192 0.56 20.55 7.40
C LYS A 192 0.54 20.87 8.90
N ASN A 193 1.67 21.36 9.41
CA ASN A 193 1.87 21.81 10.80
C ASN A 193 1.73 20.69 11.87
N GLN A 194 1.91 19.42 11.52
CA GLN A 194 1.92 18.31 12.48
C GLN A 194 3.24 18.18 13.26
N GLY A 195 4.32 18.82 12.79
CA GLY A 195 5.64 18.68 13.39
C GLY A 195 6.36 17.38 13.03
N ILE A 196 5.99 16.77 11.92
CA ILE A 196 6.60 15.54 11.40
C ILE A 196 8.10 15.72 11.23
N THR A 197 8.87 14.72 11.61
CA THR A 197 10.33 14.68 11.45
C THR A 197 10.81 13.56 10.54
N SER A 198 10.03 12.47 10.40
CA SER A 198 10.33 11.31 9.56
C SER A 198 9.22 11.04 8.56
N THR A 199 9.61 10.81 7.30
CA THR A 199 8.70 10.52 6.18
C THR A 199 8.77 9.08 5.68
N THR A 200 9.63 8.24 6.26
CA THR A 200 9.94 6.89 5.76
C THR A 200 8.70 6.01 5.54
N ALA A 201 7.68 6.13 6.39
CA ALA A 201 6.44 5.36 6.26
C ALA A 201 5.64 5.74 5.00
N ILE A 202 5.67 7.02 4.59
CA ILE A 202 4.89 7.50 3.43
C ILE A 202 5.65 7.44 2.11
N GLU A 203 6.97 7.24 2.13
CA GLU A 203 7.81 7.21 0.92
C GLU A 203 7.45 6.07 -0.05
N LYS A 204 6.68 5.07 0.42
CA LYS A 204 6.17 3.93 -0.39
C LYS A 204 4.77 4.16 -0.99
N LEU A 205 4.13 5.29 -0.72
CA LEU A 205 2.77 5.59 -1.17
C LEU A 205 2.76 6.03 -2.65
N ALA A 206 2.95 5.09 -3.55
CA ALA A 206 3.13 5.33 -4.99
C ALA A 206 1.92 5.96 -5.70
N ASN A 207 0.73 5.88 -5.11
CA ASN A 207 -0.50 6.43 -5.69
C ASN A 207 -0.78 7.88 -5.27
N LEU A 208 0.10 8.50 -4.45
CA LEU A 208 -0.08 9.89 -4.05
C LEU A 208 -0.06 10.84 -5.26
N GLU A 209 -1.09 11.68 -5.31
CA GLU A 209 -1.25 12.78 -6.26
C GLU A 209 -0.99 14.14 -5.58
N VAL A 210 -1.32 14.25 -4.28
CA VAL A 210 -1.15 15.46 -3.48
C VAL A 210 -0.45 15.11 -2.16
N LEU A 211 0.67 15.79 -1.88
CA LEU A 211 1.39 15.68 -0.61
C LEU A 211 1.64 17.07 -0.03
N ASN A 212 1.13 17.32 1.17
CA ASN A 212 1.34 18.56 1.91
C ASN A 212 1.97 18.28 3.28
N LEU A 213 3.23 18.69 3.44
CA LEU A 213 4.02 18.61 4.68
C LEU A 213 4.50 20.01 5.11
N CYS A 214 3.76 21.04 4.76
CA CYS A 214 4.13 22.42 5.07
C CYS A 214 4.23 22.66 6.58
N GLY A 215 5.27 23.37 7.00
CA GLY A 215 5.47 23.71 8.40
C GLY A 215 5.96 22.56 9.27
N ASP A 216 6.25 21.40 8.70
CA ASP A 216 6.81 20.25 9.40
C ASP A 216 8.34 20.35 9.54
N ASN A 217 8.91 19.57 10.46
CA ASN A 217 10.33 19.63 10.81
C ASN A 217 11.15 18.58 10.02
N ILE A 218 10.73 18.27 8.79
CA ILE A 218 11.41 17.29 7.94
C ILE A 218 12.72 17.86 7.39
N THR A 219 13.77 17.05 7.42
CA THR A 219 15.10 17.37 6.87
C THR A 219 15.43 16.56 5.61
N LYS A 220 14.68 15.47 5.37
CA LYS A 220 14.80 14.58 4.20
C LYS A 220 13.42 14.14 3.73
N LEU A 221 13.28 13.93 2.43
CA LEU A 221 12.08 13.38 1.82
C LEU A 221 12.47 12.68 0.52
N ASP A 222 12.10 11.42 0.38
CA ASP A 222 12.20 10.68 -0.87
C ASP A 222 10.81 10.55 -1.52
N VAL A 223 10.64 11.18 -2.68
CA VAL A 223 9.42 11.13 -3.50
C VAL A 223 9.59 10.29 -4.77
N SER A 224 10.67 9.54 -4.89
CA SER A 224 11.02 8.80 -6.11
C SER A 224 10.02 7.70 -6.48
N SER A 225 9.28 7.15 -5.50
CA SER A 225 8.22 6.18 -5.75
C SER A 225 6.87 6.82 -6.12
N MET A 226 6.69 8.13 -5.87
CA MET A 226 5.43 8.87 -6.02
C MET A 226 5.26 9.40 -7.46
N ASN A 227 5.24 8.49 -8.45
CA ASN A 227 5.21 8.87 -9.88
C ASN A 227 3.93 9.59 -10.32
N ASN A 228 2.86 9.50 -9.52
CA ASN A 228 1.57 10.16 -9.79
C ASN A 228 1.46 11.56 -9.18
N LEU A 229 2.50 12.03 -8.47
CA LEU A 229 2.46 13.30 -7.74
C LEU A 229 2.26 14.48 -8.69
N LYS A 230 1.24 15.31 -8.37
CA LYS A 230 0.83 16.50 -9.11
C LYS A 230 1.04 17.78 -8.30
N ASP A 231 0.82 17.71 -6.99
CA ASP A 231 0.92 18.85 -6.08
C ASP A 231 1.81 18.47 -4.88
N LEU A 232 2.95 19.16 -4.75
CA LEU A 232 3.91 18.94 -3.67
C LEU A 232 4.13 20.23 -2.90
N ARG A 233 3.75 20.24 -1.62
CA ARG A 233 3.84 21.39 -0.73
C ARG A 233 4.72 21.13 0.46
N LEU A 234 5.85 21.86 0.53
CA LEU A 234 6.94 21.65 1.49
C LEU A 234 7.41 22.97 2.12
N TYR A 235 6.65 24.07 1.98
CA TYR A 235 7.07 25.36 2.51
C TYR A 235 7.24 25.33 4.05
N ASP A 236 8.15 26.12 4.57
CA ASP A 236 8.49 26.13 6.00
C ASP A 236 9.01 24.80 6.55
N THR A 237 9.68 23.98 5.72
CA THR A 237 10.38 22.77 6.16
C THR A 237 11.89 22.99 6.23
N GLN A 238 12.62 22.04 6.82
CA GLN A 238 14.09 22.10 6.95
C GLN A 238 14.82 21.31 5.83
N LEU A 239 14.15 21.06 4.71
CA LEU A 239 14.74 20.35 3.58
C LEU A 239 15.87 21.17 2.96
N THR A 240 17.02 20.53 2.68
CA THR A 240 18.17 21.14 1.99
C THR A 240 18.39 20.60 0.59
N ALA A 241 17.75 19.48 0.23
CA ALA A 241 17.79 18.87 -1.09
C ALA A 241 16.44 18.21 -1.41
N LEU A 242 16.12 18.11 -2.69
CA LEU A 242 14.90 17.45 -3.19
C LEU A 242 15.19 16.93 -4.60
N ASP A 243 15.05 15.62 -4.81
CA ASP A 243 15.15 14.98 -6.12
C ASP A 243 13.74 14.78 -6.69
N LEU A 244 13.46 15.41 -7.82
CA LEU A 244 12.18 15.35 -8.54
C LEU A 244 12.28 14.61 -9.87
N SER A 245 13.40 13.94 -10.15
CA SER A 245 13.68 13.29 -11.45
C SER A 245 12.64 12.24 -11.86
N LYS A 246 11.89 11.67 -10.91
CA LYS A 246 10.82 10.68 -11.14
C LYS A 246 9.41 11.28 -11.14
N ASN A 247 9.24 12.54 -10.73
CA ASN A 247 7.92 13.15 -10.54
C ASN A 247 7.47 13.94 -11.78
N VAL A 248 7.56 13.34 -12.95
CA VAL A 248 7.28 13.98 -14.27
C VAL A 248 5.84 14.46 -14.42
N ASN A 249 4.94 14.05 -13.54
CA ASN A 249 3.54 14.47 -13.53
C ASN A 249 3.29 15.71 -12.65
N LEU A 250 4.33 16.28 -12.01
CA LEU A 250 4.19 17.39 -11.09
C LEU A 250 3.69 18.64 -11.83
N GLU A 251 2.62 19.24 -11.29
CA GLU A 251 1.98 20.46 -11.80
C GLU A 251 2.23 21.65 -10.89
N GLN A 252 2.37 21.42 -9.58
CA GLN A 252 2.55 22.50 -8.59
C GLN A 252 3.65 22.11 -7.58
N LEU A 253 4.59 23.02 -7.38
CA LEU A 253 5.70 22.85 -6.44
C LEU A 253 5.84 24.07 -5.52
N TYR A 254 5.71 23.84 -4.20
CA TYR A 254 5.77 24.88 -3.17
C TYR A 254 6.89 24.53 -2.18
N ILE A 255 8.03 25.24 -2.28
CA ILE A 255 9.23 25.01 -1.46
C ILE A 255 9.74 26.32 -0.82
N GLN A 256 8.82 27.25 -0.55
CA GLN A 256 9.18 28.52 0.06
C GLN A 256 9.78 28.30 1.47
N ARG A 257 10.78 29.12 1.81
CA ARG A 257 11.45 29.12 3.12
C ARG A 257 11.97 27.73 3.54
N THR A 258 12.59 27.04 2.56
CA THR A 258 13.36 25.81 2.77
C THR A 258 14.86 26.10 2.67
N GLY A 259 15.71 25.10 2.94
CA GLY A 259 17.16 25.18 2.71
C GLY A 259 17.63 24.66 1.34
N ILE A 260 16.70 24.41 0.40
CA ILE A 260 17.03 23.83 -0.91
C ILE A 260 17.86 24.83 -1.72
N SER A 261 19.12 24.46 -2.00
CA SER A 261 20.08 25.31 -2.71
C SER A 261 20.22 25.00 -4.20
N SER A 262 19.83 23.80 -4.61
CA SER A 262 19.83 23.35 -6.00
C SER A 262 18.51 22.67 -6.33
N LEU A 263 17.94 23.01 -7.48
CA LEU A 263 16.64 22.48 -7.92
C LEU A 263 16.68 22.20 -9.43
N ASP A 264 16.56 20.93 -9.81
CA ASP A 264 16.40 20.53 -11.21
C ASP A 264 14.92 20.30 -11.53
N ILE A 265 14.36 21.13 -12.41
CA ILE A 265 12.98 21.05 -12.89
C ILE A 265 12.89 20.69 -14.38
N SER A 266 14.01 20.33 -15.01
CA SER A 266 14.11 20.14 -16.47
C SER A 266 13.17 19.05 -17.01
N GLN A 267 12.83 18.04 -16.20
CA GLN A 267 11.93 16.94 -16.54
C GLN A 267 10.46 17.24 -16.28
N LEU A 268 10.14 18.33 -15.59
CA LEU A 268 8.78 18.63 -15.10
C LEU A 268 7.94 19.34 -16.18
N LYS A 269 7.69 18.68 -17.30
CA LYS A 269 7.00 19.29 -18.47
C LYS A 269 5.54 19.71 -18.21
N LYS A 270 4.94 19.21 -17.12
CA LYS A 270 3.58 19.55 -16.68
C LYS A 270 3.55 20.62 -15.60
N LEU A 271 4.71 21.07 -15.11
CA LEU A 271 4.81 22.07 -14.05
C LEU A 271 4.19 23.40 -14.52
N LYS A 272 3.21 23.88 -13.76
CA LYS A 272 2.50 25.15 -13.98
C LYS A 272 2.95 26.21 -13.01
N ILE A 273 3.20 25.83 -11.75
CA ILE A 273 3.49 26.76 -10.67
C ILE A 273 4.76 26.31 -9.92
N LEU A 274 5.74 27.21 -9.85
CA LEU A 274 6.91 27.08 -8.98
C LEU A 274 6.93 28.25 -8.00
N LEU A 275 6.69 27.97 -6.71
CA LEU A 275 6.85 28.91 -5.62
C LEU A 275 8.01 28.49 -4.72
N ALA A 276 9.11 29.24 -4.76
CA ALA A 276 10.34 28.95 -4.04
C ALA A 276 10.91 30.21 -3.37
N ASN A 277 10.06 31.14 -2.90
CA ASN A 277 10.50 32.35 -2.26
C ASN A 277 11.23 32.07 -0.93
N GLY A 278 12.40 32.69 -0.72
CA GLY A 278 13.15 32.53 0.52
C GLY A 278 13.72 31.14 0.74
N ALA A 279 13.85 30.33 -0.30
CA ALA A 279 14.68 29.13 -0.30
C ALA A 279 16.17 29.53 -0.34
N ALA A 280 17.07 28.60 -0.56
CA ALA A 280 18.49 28.90 -0.64
C ALA A 280 19.05 28.78 -2.07
N ILE A 281 18.21 28.87 -3.09
CA ILE A 281 18.55 28.59 -4.50
C ILE A 281 19.65 29.55 -4.98
N THR A 282 20.69 28.98 -5.62
CA THR A 282 21.85 29.73 -6.10
C THR A 282 21.84 29.94 -7.61
N GLU A 283 21.20 29.05 -8.36
CA GLU A 283 21.01 29.13 -9.81
C GLU A 283 19.65 28.61 -10.20
N LEU A 284 19.02 29.17 -11.22
CA LEU A 284 17.76 28.67 -11.77
C LEU A 284 17.84 28.56 -13.29
N THR A 285 17.59 27.35 -13.78
CA THR A 285 17.44 27.06 -15.21
C THR A 285 16.04 26.48 -15.44
N ALA A 286 15.25 27.18 -16.26
CA ALA A 286 13.95 26.72 -16.71
C ALA A 286 13.88 26.84 -18.23
N ILE A 287 13.99 25.70 -18.92
CA ILE A 287 14.05 25.62 -20.39
C ILE A 287 13.08 24.57 -20.88
N ASP A 288 12.34 24.91 -21.96
CA ASP A 288 11.41 23.99 -22.62
C ASP A 288 10.37 23.39 -21.68
N LEU A 289 9.78 24.21 -20.80
CA LEU A 289 8.70 23.84 -19.87
C LEU A 289 7.38 24.44 -20.37
N PRO A 290 6.65 23.72 -21.22
CA PRO A 290 5.53 24.31 -21.99
C PRO A 290 4.32 24.71 -21.12
N ALA A 291 4.15 24.10 -19.96
CA ALA A 291 3.03 24.36 -19.07
C ALA A 291 3.31 25.41 -17.99
N LEU A 292 4.57 25.89 -17.84
CA LEU A 292 4.95 26.73 -16.71
C LEU A 292 4.41 28.16 -16.86
N GLU A 293 3.48 28.52 -15.96
CA GLU A 293 2.76 29.79 -15.96
C GLU A 293 3.34 30.80 -14.97
N GLN A 294 3.85 30.28 -13.83
CA GLN A 294 4.29 31.14 -12.73
C GLN A 294 5.60 30.64 -12.10
N ILE A 295 6.56 31.57 -11.97
CA ILE A 295 7.81 31.38 -11.24
C ILE A 295 7.91 32.47 -10.18
N GLN A 296 8.01 32.09 -8.90
CA GLN A 296 8.33 33.00 -7.81
C GLN A 296 9.55 32.48 -7.04
N VAL A 297 10.65 33.18 -7.16
CA VAL A 297 11.96 32.85 -6.54
C VAL A 297 12.57 34.05 -5.84
N THR A 298 11.70 34.88 -5.26
CA THR A 298 12.08 36.09 -4.50
C THR A 298 12.87 35.71 -3.24
N LYS A 299 13.84 36.58 -2.85
CA LYS A 299 14.65 36.40 -1.63
C LYS A 299 15.40 35.06 -1.60
N ASN A 300 16.13 34.78 -2.67
CA ASN A 300 17.07 33.67 -2.80
C ASN A 300 18.50 34.18 -2.94
N ASN A 301 19.44 33.30 -3.28
CA ASN A 301 20.84 33.62 -3.55
C ASN A 301 21.19 33.44 -5.03
N ILE A 302 20.24 33.64 -5.93
CA ILE A 302 20.38 33.35 -7.35
C ILE A 302 21.34 34.35 -7.98
N ARG A 303 22.44 33.81 -8.56
CA ARG A 303 23.48 34.59 -9.26
C ARG A 303 23.27 34.58 -10.77
N LYS A 304 22.74 33.47 -11.29
CA LYS A 304 22.51 33.26 -12.71
C LYS A 304 21.14 32.66 -12.93
N MET A 305 20.40 33.19 -13.90
CA MET A 305 19.08 32.73 -14.25
C MET A 305 18.96 32.56 -15.76
N THR A 306 18.47 31.39 -16.20
CA THR A 306 18.21 31.12 -17.62
C THR A 306 16.74 30.66 -17.74
N ILE A 307 15.92 31.47 -18.40
CA ILE A 307 14.50 31.26 -18.63
C ILE A 307 14.24 31.33 -20.14
N ARG A 308 13.97 30.18 -20.74
CA ARG A 308 13.88 30.07 -22.19
C ARG A 308 12.79 29.11 -22.63
N ASN A 309 12.10 29.47 -23.73
CA ASN A 309 11.08 28.63 -24.35
C ASN A 309 9.95 28.23 -23.40
N LEU A 310 9.38 29.19 -22.68
CA LEU A 310 8.26 29.00 -21.76
C LEU A 310 7.01 29.70 -22.33
N PRO A 311 6.29 29.06 -23.25
CA PRO A 311 5.19 29.72 -23.98
C PRO A 311 4.00 30.11 -23.10
N ALA A 312 3.82 29.44 -21.95
CA ALA A 312 2.73 29.72 -21.01
C ALA A 312 3.10 30.70 -19.90
N LEU A 313 4.39 31.11 -19.77
CA LEU A 313 4.85 31.91 -18.62
C LEU A 313 4.23 33.31 -18.61
N GLN A 314 3.50 33.62 -17.55
CA GLN A 314 2.83 34.90 -17.33
C GLN A 314 3.51 35.74 -16.26
N GLN A 315 4.11 35.09 -15.24
CA GLN A 315 4.68 35.80 -14.09
C GLN A 315 6.06 35.25 -13.73
N LEU A 316 7.03 36.15 -13.65
CA LEU A 316 8.39 35.86 -13.16
C LEU A 316 8.76 36.87 -12.08
N HIS A 317 8.82 36.43 -10.83
CA HIS A 317 9.24 37.24 -9.69
C HIS A 317 10.55 36.69 -9.14
N ALA A 318 11.64 37.44 -9.32
CA ALA A 318 12.98 37.10 -8.88
C ALA A 318 13.68 38.27 -8.17
N ASN A 319 12.90 39.17 -7.58
CA ASN A 319 13.45 40.29 -6.82
C ASN A 319 14.14 39.83 -5.53
N SER A 320 15.02 40.69 -5.01
CA SER A 320 15.82 40.45 -3.82
C SER A 320 16.63 39.14 -3.95
N ASN A 321 17.44 39.10 -5.00
CA ASN A 321 18.43 38.07 -5.28
C ASN A 321 19.82 38.76 -5.49
N VAL A 322 20.79 38.02 -5.98
CA VAL A 322 22.14 38.53 -6.30
C VAL A 322 22.49 38.30 -7.78
N LEU A 323 21.46 38.41 -8.64
CA LEU A 323 21.59 38.19 -10.07
C LEU A 323 22.63 39.10 -10.71
N LYS A 324 23.57 38.49 -11.42
CA LYS A 324 24.58 39.15 -12.26
C LYS A 324 24.35 38.86 -13.73
N GLU A 325 23.69 37.72 -14.03
CA GLU A 325 23.41 37.29 -15.38
C GLU A 325 21.95 36.78 -15.45
N ILE A 326 21.24 37.24 -16.47
CA ILE A 326 19.91 36.75 -16.76
C ILE A 326 19.73 36.56 -18.27
N THR A 327 19.16 35.43 -18.67
CA THR A 327 18.72 35.16 -20.04
C THR A 327 17.20 34.95 -20.06
N LEU A 328 16.52 35.78 -20.84
CA LEU A 328 15.07 35.71 -21.06
C LEU A 328 14.81 35.60 -22.56
N GLU A 329 14.32 34.44 -23.04
CA GLU A 329 14.10 34.20 -24.48
C GLU A 329 12.78 33.40 -24.68
N ASN A 330 12.02 33.76 -25.73
CA ASN A 330 10.77 33.08 -26.14
C ASN A 330 9.75 32.96 -25.00
N LEU A 331 9.30 34.11 -24.46
CA LEU A 331 8.33 34.24 -23.37
C LEU A 331 7.12 35.06 -23.84
N PRO A 332 6.32 34.57 -24.82
CA PRO A 332 5.31 35.39 -25.52
C PRO A 332 4.17 35.86 -24.62
N LEU A 333 3.87 35.19 -23.53
CA LEU A 333 2.78 35.53 -22.62
C LEU A 333 3.23 36.21 -21.33
N LEU A 334 4.53 36.58 -21.21
CA LEU A 334 5.05 37.22 -19.99
C LEU A 334 4.43 38.60 -19.77
N GLN A 335 3.65 38.73 -18.68
CA GLN A 335 2.95 39.94 -18.30
C GLN A 335 3.60 40.67 -17.12
N ARG A 336 4.17 39.91 -16.19
CA ARG A 336 4.75 40.44 -14.96
C ARG A 336 6.19 39.95 -14.79
N LEU A 337 7.11 40.89 -14.85
CA LEU A 337 8.53 40.66 -14.59
C LEU A 337 8.97 41.54 -13.42
N ASN A 338 9.47 40.92 -12.36
CA ASN A 338 9.97 41.64 -11.21
C ASN A 338 11.39 41.19 -10.87
N LEU A 339 12.37 42.08 -11.08
CA LEU A 339 13.79 41.84 -10.89
C LEU A 339 14.46 42.88 -9.98
N TYR A 340 13.67 43.73 -9.27
CA TYR A 340 14.26 44.77 -8.42
C TYR A 340 15.12 44.14 -7.31
N ASP A 341 16.02 44.95 -6.75
CA ASP A 341 16.92 44.51 -5.68
C ASP A 341 17.77 43.28 -6.12
N ASN A 342 18.53 43.51 -7.21
CA ASN A 342 19.50 42.57 -7.79
C ASN A 342 20.79 43.31 -8.17
N ALA A 343 21.78 42.59 -8.71
CA ALA A 343 23.11 43.14 -9.11
C ALA A 343 23.31 43.15 -10.64
N LEU A 344 22.22 43.26 -11.41
CA LEU A 344 22.20 43.29 -12.89
C LEU A 344 22.82 44.55 -13.44
#